data_6def491a0ef54efc24edab7521142220
#
_entry.id   6def491a0ef54efc24edab7521142220
#
_cell.length_a   1.000
_cell.length_b   1.000
_cell.length_c   1.000
_cell.angle_alpha   90.00
_cell.angle_beta   90.00
_cell.angle_gamma   90.00
#
_symmetry.space_group_name_H-M   'P 1'
#
loop_
_entity.id
_entity.type
_entity.pdbx_description
1 polymer ?
#
loop_
_entity_poly.entity_id
_entity_poly.type
_entity_poly.pdbx_seq_one_letter_code
_entity_poly.pdbx_strand_id
1 'polypeptide(L)'
;MVERTVSSAIKHRRSIRIFQKTKLDDEKVKGCIYNATLAPNSSNLQLWEFIHVTDSSYLKKLSKACLNQNAASTASQLVVIVVRKDLWNKRAKQNVQFLK
;
A
#
# COMPACT_ATOMS: atom_id res chain seq x y z
N MET A 1 -12.16 -15.85 1.76
CA MET A 1 -11.47 -15.41 0.52
C MET A 1 -10.92 -16.64 -0.19
N VAL A 2 -11.24 -16.82 -1.44
CA VAL A 2 -10.73 -17.96 -2.23
C VAL A 2 -9.33 -17.61 -2.71
N GLU A 3 -8.35 -18.45 -2.38
CA GLU A 3 -7.02 -18.33 -2.93
C GLU A 3 -7.04 -18.55 -4.44
N ARG A 4 -6.28 -17.75 -5.16
CA ARG A 4 -6.15 -17.84 -6.60
C ARG A 4 -4.73 -18.22 -6.98
N THR A 5 -4.57 -19.00 -8.03
CA THR A 5 -3.25 -19.18 -8.64
C THR A 5 -2.77 -17.83 -9.20
N VAL A 6 -1.46 -17.67 -9.36
CA VAL A 6 -0.86 -16.45 -9.93
C VAL A 6 -1.47 -16.13 -11.29
N SER A 7 -1.58 -17.12 -12.17
CA SER A 7 -2.18 -16.93 -13.50
C SER A 7 -3.63 -16.47 -13.42
N SER A 8 -4.42 -17.07 -12.51
CA SER A 8 -5.82 -16.69 -12.29
C SER A 8 -5.93 -15.26 -11.76
N ALA A 9 -5.10 -14.90 -10.79
CA ALA A 9 -5.08 -13.54 -10.23
C ALA A 9 -4.76 -12.48 -11.30
N ILE A 10 -3.78 -12.73 -12.15
CA ILE A 10 -3.40 -11.84 -13.25
C ILE A 10 -4.58 -11.66 -14.22
N LYS A 11 -5.22 -12.75 -14.62
CA LYS A 11 -6.32 -12.73 -15.59
C LYS A 11 -7.58 -12.05 -15.05
N HIS A 12 -7.86 -12.16 -13.76
CA HIS A 12 -9.10 -11.65 -13.16
C HIS A 12 -8.98 -10.25 -12.56
N ARG A 13 -7.75 -9.73 -12.36
CA ARG A 13 -7.60 -8.38 -11.81
C ARG A 13 -8.22 -7.35 -12.76
N ARG A 14 -8.80 -6.32 -12.20
CA ARG A 14 -9.31 -5.13 -12.92
C ARG A 14 -8.87 -3.88 -12.18
N SER A 15 -8.74 -2.78 -12.90
CA SER A 15 -8.55 -1.46 -12.30
C SER A 15 -9.90 -0.93 -11.85
N ILE A 16 -10.24 -1.19 -10.60
CA ILE A 16 -11.50 -0.75 -10.01
C ILE A 16 -11.32 0.69 -9.54
N ARG A 17 -12.22 1.59 -9.94
CA ARG A 17 -12.13 3.02 -9.66
C ARG A 17 -13.35 3.59 -8.94
N ILE A 18 -14.35 2.75 -8.67
CA ILE A 18 -15.52 3.08 -7.86
C ILE A 18 -15.69 1.96 -6.85
N PHE A 19 -15.70 2.33 -5.58
CA PHE A 19 -15.76 1.37 -4.49
C PHE A 19 -17.08 1.48 -3.72
N GLN A 20 -17.51 0.37 -3.14
CA GLN A 20 -18.60 0.36 -2.19
C GLN A 20 -18.15 0.95 -0.85
N LYS A 21 -19.04 1.68 -0.18
CA LYS A 21 -18.79 2.20 1.17
C LYS A 21 -18.96 1.08 2.21
N THR A 22 -18.05 0.12 2.18
CA THR A 22 -18.02 -0.99 3.13
C THR A 22 -16.79 -0.87 4.00
N LYS A 23 -16.97 -0.93 5.31
CA LYS A 23 -15.84 -0.97 6.23
C LYS A 23 -15.08 -2.28 6.03
N LEU A 24 -13.78 -2.17 5.75
CA LEU A 24 -12.89 -3.32 5.68
C LEU A 24 -12.35 -3.66 7.07
N ASP A 25 -12.07 -4.93 7.28
CA ASP A 25 -11.34 -5.38 8.45
C ASP A 25 -9.89 -4.89 8.37
N ASP A 26 -9.43 -4.22 9.41
CA ASP A 26 -8.06 -3.69 9.49
C ASP A 26 -7.00 -4.77 9.29
N GLU A 27 -7.25 -5.98 9.77
CA GLU A 27 -6.32 -7.11 9.59
C GLU A 27 -6.17 -7.52 8.13
N LYS A 28 -7.23 -7.42 7.33
CA LYS A 28 -7.14 -7.64 5.87
C LYS A 28 -6.26 -6.61 5.19
N VAL A 29 -6.42 -5.35 5.55
CA VAL A 29 -5.60 -4.27 5.00
C VAL A 29 -4.13 -4.43 5.40
N LYS A 30 -3.87 -4.75 6.66
CA LYS A 30 -2.52 -5.07 7.16
C LYS A 30 -1.90 -6.25 6.41
N GLY A 31 -2.68 -7.31 6.16
CA GLY A 31 -2.22 -8.46 5.39
C GLY A 31 -1.83 -8.09 3.95
N CYS A 32 -2.61 -7.23 3.30
CA CYS A 32 -2.29 -6.72 1.96
C CYS A 32 -0.99 -5.88 1.97
N ILE A 33 -0.83 -5.01 2.97
CA ILE A 33 0.38 -4.21 3.13
C ILE A 33 1.59 -5.11 3.38
N TYR A 34 1.46 -6.10 4.26
CA TYR A 34 2.52 -7.08 4.50
C TYR A 34 2.94 -7.79 3.21
N ASN A 35 2.00 -8.27 2.42
CA ASN A 35 2.29 -8.89 1.13
C ASN A 35 3.02 -7.92 0.17
N ALA A 36 2.63 -6.65 0.17
CA ALA A 36 3.31 -5.63 -0.63
C ALA A 36 4.78 -5.44 -0.20
N THR A 37 5.09 -5.57 1.08
CA THR A 37 6.46 -5.47 1.59
C THR A 37 7.38 -6.59 1.14
N LEU A 38 6.82 -7.71 0.70
CA LEU A 38 7.58 -8.86 0.19
C LEU A 38 8.01 -8.69 -1.27
N ALA A 39 7.54 -7.64 -1.96
CA ALA A 39 7.95 -7.35 -3.32
C ALA A 39 9.44 -6.99 -3.39
N PRO A 40 10.15 -7.39 -4.45
CA PRO A 40 11.54 -7.01 -4.64
C PRO A 40 11.69 -5.48 -4.69
N ASN A 41 12.76 -4.97 -4.10
CA ASN A 41 13.10 -3.56 -4.17
C ASN A 41 14.61 -3.38 -4.34
N SER A 42 15.02 -2.21 -4.83
CA SER A 42 16.42 -1.95 -5.17
C SER A 42 17.32 -2.15 -3.97
N SER A 43 18.31 -3.03 -4.12
CA SER A 43 19.28 -3.39 -3.07
C SER A 43 18.64 -3.74 -1.72
N ASN A 44 17.38 -4.15 -1.73
CA ASN A 44 16.61 -4.43 -0.52
C ASN A 44 16.67 -3.28 0.52
N LEU A 45 16.65 -2.04 0.04
CA LEU A 45 16.73 -0.86 0.91
C LEU A 45 15.46 -0.61 1.70
N GLN A 46 14.32 -1.10 1.22
CA GLN A 46 13.03 -1.03 1.93
C GLN A 46 12.68 0.40 2.37
N LEU A 47 12.76 1.35 1.43
CA LEU A 47 12.56 2.78 1.69
C LEU A 47 11.09 3.22 1.71
N TRP A 48 10.18 2.29 1.76
CA TRP A 48 8.74 2.54 1.81
C TRP A 48 8.23 2.62 3.25
N GLU A 49 7.20 3.43 3.42
CA GLU A 49 6.40 3.51 4.63
C GLU A 49 4.93 3.56 4.20
N PHE A 50 4.06 2.86 4.90
CA PHE A 50 2.63 2.79 4.59
C PHE A 50 1.84 3.47 5.70
N ILE A 51 0.99 4.42 5.32
CA ILE A 51 0.09 5.10 6.25
C ILE A 51 -1.33 4.67 5.91
N HIS A 52 -1.96 3.92 6.81
CA HIS A 52 -3.32 3.45 6.68
C HIS A 52 -4.28 4.50 7.26
N VAL A 53 -5.13 5.06 6.42
CA VAL A 53 -6.04 6.16 6.79
C VAL A 53 -7.47 5.65 6.79
N THR A 54 -8.12 5.75 7.95
CA THR A 54 -9.51 5.33 8.16
C THR A 54 -10.41 6.47 8.64
N ASP A 55 -9.84 7.55 9.15
CA ASP A 55 -10.58 8.71 9.65
C ASP A 55 -11.25 9.48 8.51
N SER A 56 -12.54 9.74 8.64
CA SER A 56 -13.35 10.36 7.59
C SER A 56 -12.89 11.77 7.22
N SER A 57 -12.38 12.54 8.18
CA SER A 57 -11.90 13.90 7.92
C SER A 57 -10.62 13.90 7.10
N TYR A 58 -9.70 12.98 7.40
CA TYR A 58 -8.49 12.80 6.61
C TYR A 58 -8.78 12.21 5.23
N LEU A 59 -9.72 11.27 5.13
CA LEU A 59 -10.15 10.72 3.83
C LEU A 59 -10.67 11.81 2.90
N LYS A 60 -11.47 12.77 3.41
CA LYS A 60 -11.94 13.92 2.63
C LYS A 60 -10.79 14.81 2.15
N LYS A 61 -9.82 15.09 3.02
CA LYS A 61 -8.64 15.90 2.67
C LYS A 61 -7.79 15.21 1.60
N LEU A 62 -7.57 13.91 1.74
CA LEU A 62 -6.82 13.12 0.77
C LEU A 62 -7.54 13.02 -0.57
N SER A 63 -8.86 12.82 -0.56
CA SER A 63 -9.66 12.82 -1.79
C SER A 63 -9.51 14.14 -2.56
N LYS A 64 -9.55 15.27 -1.84
CA LYS A 64 -9.29 16.60 -2.42
C LYS A 64 -7.90 16.70 -3.03
N ALA A 65 -6.88 16.22 -2.33
CA ALA A 65 -5.50 16.18 -2.83
C ALA A 65 -5.37 15.31 -4.08
N CYS A 66 -6.21 14.29 -4.23
CA CYS A 66 -6.31 13.44 -5.41
C CYS A 66 -7.27 14.00 -6.47
N LEU A 67 -7.57 15.29 -6.47
CA LEU A 67 -8.47 15.97 -7.41
C LEU A 67 -9.89 15.40 -7.42
N ASN A 68 -10.35 14.87 -6.29
CA ASN A 68 -11.65 14.22 -6.11
C ASN A 68 -11.93 13.11 -7.14
N GLN A 69 -10.89 12.41 -7.59
CA GLN A 69 -11.08 11.26 -8.47
C GLN A 69 -11.96 10.20 -7.80
N ASN A 70 -12.78 9.52 -8.59
CA ASN A 70 -13.74 8.55 -8.09
C ASN A 70 -13.12 7.47 -7.20
N ALA A 71 -11.94 6.97 -7.54
CA ALA A 71 -11.25 5.98 -6.73
C ALA A 71 -10.96 6.48 -5.31
N ALA A 72 -10.49 7.72 -5.17
CA ALA A 72 -10.20 8.32 -3.87
C ALA A 72 -11.47 8.72 -3.11
N SER A 73 -12.46 9.29 -3.80
CA SER A 73 -13.69 9.80 -3.17
C SER A 73 -14.66 8.70 -2.74
N THR A 74 -14.62 7.53 -3.39
CA THR A 74 -15.49 6.40 -3.06
C THR A 74 -14.85 5.38 -2.13
N ALA A 75 -13.52 5.43 -1.94
CA ALA A 75 -12.81 4.50 -1.08
C ALA A 75 -13.23 4.67 0.38
N SER A 76 -13.47 3.55 1.07
CA SER A 76 -13.73 3.54 2.51
C SER A 76 -12.48 3.74 3.35
N GLN A 77 -11.31 3.46 2.78
CA GLN A 77 -10.01 3.60 3.40
C GLN A 77 -8.98 3.92 2.33
N LEU A 78 -7.89 4.57 2.71
CA LEU A 78 -6.76 4.86 1.83
C LEU A 78 -5.46 4.40 2.47
N VAL A 79 -4.55 3.96 1.64
CA VAL A 79 -3.17 3.69 2.05
C VAL A 79 -2.26 4.66 1.31
N VAL A 80 -1.57 5.50 2.05
CA VAL A 80 -0.58 6.43 1.50
C VAL A 80 0.79 5.77 1.56
N ILE A 81 1.45 5.69 0.43
CA ILE A 81 2.81 5.13 0.34
C ILE A 81 3.79 6.29 0.33
N VAL A 82 4.71 6.28 1.30
CA VAL A 82 5.73 7.32 1.47
C VAL A 82 7.10 6.71 1.19
N VAL A 83 7.91 7.41 0.42
CA VAL A 83 9.31 7.02 0.17
C VAL A 83 10.21 7.73 1.19
N ARG A 84 10.92 6.94 1.98
CA ARG A 84 11.83 7.40 3.03
C ARG A 84 13.26 7.50 2.49
N LYS A 85 13.51 8.45 1.62
CA LYS A 85 14.85 8.63 1.04
C LYS A 85 15.92 8.99 2.08
N ASP A 86 15.52 9.51 3.23
CA ASP A 86 16.40 9.79 4.36
C ASP A 86 17.04 8.53 4.99
N LEU A 87 16.47 7.36 4.74
CA LEU A 87 16.92 6.09 5.32
C LEU A 87 17.91 5.29 4.46
N TRP A 88 18.18 5.72 3.22
CA TRP A 88 18.95 4.90 2.29
C TRP A 88 20.36 4.56 2.81
N ASN A 89 21.06 5.52 3.41
CA ASN A 89 22.41 5.34 3.93
C ASN A 89 22.43 4.34 5.10
N LYS A 90 21.50 4.51 6.05
CA LYS A 90 21.35 3.58 7.18
C LYS A 90 21.06 2.16 6.71
N ARG A 91 20.13 2.02 5.75
CA ARG A 91 19.75 0.71 5.20
C ARG A 91 20.89 0.05 4.42
N ALA A 92 21.62 0.83 3.62
CA ALA A 92 22.79 0.32 2.89
C ALA A 92 23.85 -0.22 3.84
N LYS A 93 24.15 0.51 4.91
CA LYS A 93 25.09 0.05 5.94
C LYS A 93 24.63 -1.23 6.63
N GLN A 94 23.34 -1.33 6.96
CA GLN A 94 22.77 -2.56 7.54
C GLN A 94 22.90 -3.75 6.60
N ASN A 95 22.64 -3.56 5.32
CA ASN A 95 22.76 -4.63 4.32
C ASN A 95 24.21 -5.11 4.18
N VAL A 96 25.21 -4.21 4.21
CA VAL A 96 26.63 -4.57 4.18
C VAL A 96 27.01 -5.38 5.43
N GLN A 97 26.55 -5.00 6.61
CA GLN A 97 26.80 -5.75 7.84
C GLN A 97 26.19 -7.15 7.79
N PHE A 98 25.02 -7.30 7.20
CA PHE A 98 24.36 -8.59 7.06
C PHE A 98 25.15 -9.55 6.15
N LEU A 99 25.86 -9.03 5.15
CA LEU A 99 26.69 -9.82 4.23
C LEU A 99 28.08 -10.21 4.80
N LYS A 100 28.46 -9.65 5.91
CA LYS A 100 29.69 -10.03 6.63
C LYS A 100 29.45 -11.20 7.55
#